data_d5225ca1f86acaecf8bb301805edbac2
#
_entry.id   d5225ca1f86acaecf8bb301805edbac2
#
_cell.length_a   1.000
_cell.length_b   1.000
_cell.length_c   1.000
_cell.angle_alpha   90.00
_cell.angle_beta   90.00
_cell.angle_gamma   90.00
#
_symmetry.space_group_name_H-M   'P 1'
#
loop_
_entity.id
_entity.type
_entity.pdbx_description
1 polymer ?
#
loop_
_entity_poly.entity_id
_entity_poly.type
_entity_poly.pdbx_seq_one_letter_code
_entity_poly.pdbx_strand_id
1 'polypeptide(L)'
;GNSEVGHMTIGSGRVLYQDLVKIHLAIKNDTLKDNVIVKNTIEKSNNIHLIGLASDGGVHSHIDHIIALAKIAQNKNKKVWLHLITDGRDVAPDCAKIYIEKVINICNENIKIATIGGRYYGMDRDNRWDRVELAYNAIANATPKTKDNILDFIDNSYKNEIFDEFLIPTALDGYDGIKDGDGVIFCNFRSDRARELSSVFAKDDFKEFSVKKLKLNLASMTQYDKNVKI
;
A
#
# COMPACT_ATOMS: atom_id res chain seq x y z
N GLY A 1 -19.28 7.94 -4.81
CA GLY A 1 -19.19 9.33 -4.40
C GLY A 1 -19.60 9.48 -2.95
N ASN A 2 -19.05 10.44 -2.21
CA ASN A 2 -19.55 10.72 -0.87
C ASN A 2 -20.49 11.93 -0.89
N SER A 3 -21.39 12.01 0.09
CA SER A 3 -22.40 13.06 0.20
C SER A 3 -21.80 14.47 0.31
N GLU A 4 -20.68 14.61 1.02
CA GLU A 4 -19.96 15.88 1.21
C GLU A 4 -19.50 16.49 -0.13
N VAL A 5 -18.81 15.69 -0.96
CA VAL A 5 -18.34 16.13 -2.28
C VAL A 5 -19.51 16.43 -3.21
N GLY A 6 -20.62 15.70 -3.13
CA GLY A 6 -21.83 15.98 -3.88
C GLY A 6 -22.41 17.37 -3.53
N HIS A 7 -22.56 17.68 -2.27
CA HIS A 7 -23.04 18.99 -1.79
C HIS A 7 -22.08 20.13 -2.15
N MET A 8 -20.76 19.91 -1.99
CA MET A 8 -19.75 20.90 -2.36
C MET A 8 -19.74 21.17 -3.87
N THR A 9 -19.92 20.14 -4.71
CA THR A 9 -20.02 20.28 -6.17
C THR A 9 -21.23 21.13 -6.55
N ILE A 10 -22.39 20.86 -5.95
CA ILE A 10 -23.62 21.64 -6.19
C ILE A 10 -23.42 23.09 -5.72
N GLY A 11 -22.88 23.29 -4.52
CA GLY A 11 -22.69 24.62 -3.94
C GLY A 11 -21.63 25.48 -4.67
N SER A 12 -20.60 24.85 -5.23
CA SER A 12 -19.52 25.57 -5.93
C SER A 12 -19.78 25.80 -7.41
N GLY A 13 -20.76 25.10 -7.99
CA GLY A 13 -21.01 25.11 -9.44
C GLY A 13 -19.87 24.51 -10.28
N ARG A 14 -18.92 23.80 -9.65
CA ARG A 14 -17.74 23.18 -10.29
C ARG A 14 -17.65 21.72 -9.93
N VAL A 15 -17.19 20.89 -10.88
CA VAL A 15 -16.90 19.48 -10.59
C VAL A 15 -15.68 19.40 -9.69
N LEU A 16 -15.89 18.95 -8.44
CA LEU A 16 -14.80 18.65 -7.52
C LEU A 16 -14.40 17.20 -7.68
N TYR A 17 -13.26 16.97 -8.33
CA TYR A 17 -12.71 15.62 -8.45
C TYR A 17 -12.25 15.10 -7.09
N GLN A 18 -12.73 13.92 -6.72
CA GLN A 18 -12.20 13.15 -5.59
C GLN A 18 -10.77 12.69 -5.90
N ASP A 19 -10.00 12.36 -4.87
CA ASP A 19 -8.60 11.98 -5.02
C ASP A 19 -8.43 10.76 -5.94
N LEU A 20 -9.34 9.78 -5.90
CA LEU A 20 -9.39 8.69 -6.86
C LEU A 20 -9.33 9.19 -8.32
N VAL A 21 -10.20 10.15 -8.66
CA VAL A 21 -10.31 10.67 -10.03
C VAL A 21 -9.08 11.52 -10.38
N LYS A 22 -8.58 12.34 -9.45
CA LYS A 22 -7.37 13.15 -9.66
C LYS A 22 -6.16 12.26 -9.99
N ILE A 23 -5.98 11.18 -9.23
CA ILE A 23 -4.87 10.25 -9.43
C ILE A 23 -5.03 9.50 -10.75
N HIS A 24 -6.25 9.01 -11.06
CA HIS A 24 -6.53 8.37 -12.35
C HIS A 24 -6.22 9.30 -13.54
N LEU A 25 -6.59 10.58 -13.45
CA LEU A 25 -6.28 11.57 -14.49
C LEU A 25 -4.77 11.82 -14.57
N ALA A 26 -4.06 11.89 -13.45
CA ALA A 26 -2.62 12.05 -13.45
C ALA A 26 -1.90 10.84 -14.08
N ILE A 27 -2.40 9.63 -13.88
CA ILE A 27 -1.90 8.41 -14.53
C ILE A 27 -2.20 8.46 -16.04
N LYS A 28 -3.46 8.73 -16.40
CA LYS A 28 -3.90 8.79 -17.81
C LYS A 28 -3.14 9.83 -18.63
N ASN A 29 -2.85 10.97 -18.03
CA ASN A 29 -2.12 12.08 -18.66
C ASN A 29 -0.59 11.97 -18.51
N ASP A 30 -0.10 10.86 -17.93
CA ASP A 30 1.32 10.61 -17.67
C ASP A 30 2.03 11.70 -16.83
N THR A 31 1.27 12.39 -15.96
CA THR A 31 1.79 13.47 -15.10
C THR A 31 2.12 13.02 -13.67
N LEU A 32 1.69 11.83 -13.26
CA LEU A 32 2.00 11.32 -11.91
C LEU A 32 3.51 11.20 -11.68
N LYS A 33 4.28 10.83 -12.70
CA LYS A 33 5.74 10.73 -12.67
C LYS A 33 6.46 12.06 -12.39
N ASP A 34 5.78 13.19 -12.70
CA ASP A 34 6.31 14.55 -12.51
C ASP A 34 5.92 15.15 -11.15
N ASN A 35 5.08 14.43 -10.37
CA ASN A 35 4.76 14.84 -9.02
C ASN A 35 6.04 14.91 -8.18
N VAL A 36 6.30 16.08 -7.61
CA VAL A 36 7.57 16.40 -6.91
C VAL A 36 7.86 15.44 -5.76
N ILE A 37 6.82 15.05 -4.98
CA ILE A 37 6.97 14.13 -3.85
C ILE A 37 7.34 12.73 -4.36
N VAL A 38 6.56 12.19 -5.29
CA VAL A 38 6.81 10.86 -5.89
C VAL A 38 8.21 10.80 -6.51
N LYS A 39 8.53 11.79 -7.35
CA LYS A 39 9.83 11.88 -8.02
C LYS A 39 10.99 11.93 -7.01
N ASN A 40 10.94 12.83 -6.04
CA ASN A 40 12.00 13.00 -5.06
C ASN A 40 12.19 11.74 -4.21
N THR A 41 11.09 11.09 -3.79
CA THR A 41 11.15 9.86 -3.01
C THR A 41 11.82 8.75 -3.81
N ILE A 42 11.44 8.58 -5.08
CA ILE A 42 12.03 7.56 -5.94
C ILE A 42 13.52 7.85 -6.20
N GLU A 43 13.87 9.08 -6.55
CA GLU A 43 15.25 9.43 -6.91
C GLU A 43 16.22 9.31 -5.72
N LYS A 44 15.80 9.68 -4.52
CA LYS A 44 16.63 9.65 -3.30
C LYS A 44 16.79 8.26 -2.68
N SER A 45 16.00 7.28 -3.10
CA SER A 45 15.93 5.97 -2.44
C SER A 45 16.76 4.91 -3.16
N ASN A 46 17.25 3.92 -2.40
CA ASN A 46 17.93 2.75 -2.93
C ASN A 46 16.94 1.81 -3.64
N ASN A 47 15.93 1.36 -2.92
CA ASN A 47 14.81 0.57 -3.43
C ASN A 47 13.50 1.28 -3.10
N ILE A 48 12.40 0.86 -3.72
CA ILE A 48 11.08 1.43 -3.48
C ILE A 48 10.14 0.34 -2.95
N HIS A 49 9.47 0.66 -1.85
CA HIS A 49 8.42 -0.14 -1.25
C HIS A 49 7.07 0.54 -1.47
N LEU A 50 6.14 -0.14 -2.11
CA LEU A 50 4.78 0.35 -2.34
C LEU A 50 3.82 -0.42 -1.44
N ILE A 51 3.14 0.27 -0.53
CA ILE A 51 2.19 -0.32 0.43
C ILE A 51 0.79 0.18 0.09
N GLY A 52 -0.16 -0.71 -0.15
CA GLY A 52 -1.52 -0.28 -0.45
C GLY A 52 -2.54 -1.40 -0.57
N LEU A 53 -3.81 -1.00 -0.48
CA LEU A 53 -4.96 -1.89 -0.65
C LEU A 53 -5.07 -2.30 -2.12
N ALA A 54 -4.97 -3.60 -2.38
CA ALA A 54 -4.90 -4.19 -3.70
C ALA A 54 -6.29 -4.64 -4.19
N SER A 55 -7.16 -3.67 -4.46
CA SER A 55 -8.48 -3.90 -5.08
C SER A 55 -8.84 -2.76 -6.03
N ASP A 56 -9.95 -2.88 -6.75
CA ASP A 56 -10.53 -1.84 -7.58
C ASP A 56 -11.76 -1.17 -6.93
N GLY A 57 -12.01 -1.44 -5.65
CA GLY A 57 -13.13 -0.86 -4.90
C GLY A 57 -13.13 0.66 -4.84
N GLY A 58 -11.97 1.29 -4.98
CA GLY A 58 -11.82 2.74 -5.14
C GLY A 58 -12.25 3.57 -3.93
N VAL A 59 -12.32 2.96 -2.74
CA VAL A 59 -12.70 3.62 -1.47
C VAL A 59 -11.47 4.15 -0.75
N HIS A 60 -10.42 3.36 -0.64
CA HIS A 60 -9.18 3.70 0.07
C HIS A 60 -7.97 3.78 -0.84
N SER A 61 -7.92 2.95 -1.86
CA SER A 61 -6.86 2.82 -2.84
C SER A 61 -7.43 2.31 -4.16
N HIS A 62 -6.58 2.11 -5.14
CA HIS A 62 -6.91 1.43 -6.38
C HIS A 62 -5.68 0.69 -6.90
N ILE A 63 -5.87 -0.56 -7.34
CA ILE A 63 -4.77 -1.41 -7.80
C ILE A 63 -3.96 -0.78 -8.94
N ASP A 64 -4.61 -0.05 -9.86
CA ASP A 64 -3.95 0.61 -10.97
C ASP A 64 -2.99 1.72 -10.52
N HIS A 65 -3.23 2.32 -9.32
CA HIS A 65 -2.30 3.31 -8.76
C HIS A 65 -0.99 2.65 -8.32
N ILE A 66 -1.08 1.47 -7.69
CA ILE A 66 0.09 0.68 -7.28
C ILE A 66 0.89 0.27 -8.51
N ILE A 67 0.20 -0.24 -9.55
CA ILE A 67 0.81 -0.65 -10.81
C ILE A 67 1.51 0.53 -11.50
N ALA A 68 0.85 1.70 -11.55
CA ALA A 68 1.44 2.90 -12.17
C ALA A 68 2.71 3.36 -11.42
N LEU A 69 2.67 3.44 -10.08
CA LEU A 69 3.82 3.81 -9.27
C LEU A 69 4.97 2.81 -9.42
N ALA A 70 4.67 1.51 -9.49
CA ALA A 70 5.68 0.48 -9.71
C ALA A 70 6.40 0.67 -11.05
N LYS A 71 5.66 0.94 -12.12
CA LYS A 71 6.23 1.23 -13.44
C LYS A 71 7.05 2.53 -13.46
N ILE A 72 6.57 3.58 -12.79
CA ILE A 72 7.32 4.85 -12.67
C ILE A 72 8.66 4.61 -11.96
N ALA A 73 8.68 3.88 -10.85
CA ALA A 73 9.90 3.58 -10.12
C ALA A 73 10.85 2.67 -10.93
N GLN A 74 10.32 1.66 -11.61
CA GLN A 74 11.11 0.81 -12.51
C GLN A 74 11.77 1.61 -13.64
N ASN A 75 11.05 2.55 -14.25
CA ASN A 75 11.59 3.43 -15.30
C ASN A 75 12.73 4.34 -14.80
N LYS A 76 12.89 4.47 -13.49
CA LYS A 76 14.02 5.12 -12.83
C LYS A 76 15.09 4.11 -12.35
N ASN A 77 15.08 2.89 -12.89
CA ASN A 77 16.00 1.80 -12.57
C ASN A 77 15.99 1.41 -11.07
N LYS A 78 14.84 1.55 -10.41
CA LYS A 78 14.69 1.13 -9.01
C LYS A 78 14.16 -0.29 -8.92
N LYS A 79 14.64 -1.04 -7.92
CA LYS A 79 13.99 -2.27 -7.49
C LYS A 79 12.75 -1.90 -6.68
N VAL A 80 11.63 -2.53 -7.00
CA VAL A 80 10.32 -2.24 -6.41
C VAL A 80 9.80 -3.46 -5.67
N TRP A 81 9.46 -3.26 -4.42
CA TRP A 81 8.84 -4.24 -3.55
C TRP A 81 7.38 -3.87 -3.29
N LEU A 82 6.46 -4.76 -3.64
CA LEU A 82 5.03 -4.55 -3.50
C LEU A 82 4.53 -5.23 -2.24
N HIS A 83 3.92 -4.44 -1.35
CA HIS A 83 3.27 -4.90 -0.12
C HIS A 83 1.77 -4.79 -0.33
N LEU A 84 1.14 -5.90 -0.66
CA LEU A 84 -0.25 -5.94 -1.08
C LEU A 84 -1.15 -6.21 0.12
N ILE A 85 -2.03 -5.27 0.42
CA ILE A 85 -3.06 -5.44 1.43
C ILE A 85 -4.32 -5.91 0.69
N THR A 86 -4.83 -7.09 1.04
CA THR A 86 -6.06 -7.63 0.46
C THR A 86 -7.30 -7.03 1.10
N ASP A 87 -8.39 -6.92 0.33
CA ASP A 87 -9.58 -6.14 0.70
C ASP A 87 -10.67 -6.99 1.35
N GLY A 88 -11.53 -7.61 0.58
CA GLY A 88 -12.63 -8.45 1.07
C GLY A 88 -13.76 -7.70 1.78
N ARG A 89 -13.78 -6.35 1.71
CA ARG A 89 -14.78 -5.51 2.37
C ARG A 89 -15.39 -4.47 1.44
N ASP A 90 -14.59 -3.79 0.64
CA ASP A 90 -15.06 -2.86 -0.39
C ASP A 90 -15.31 -3.59 -1.71
N VAL A 91 -14.87 -4.85 -1.80
CA VAL A 91 -15.09 -5.82 -2.88
C VAL A 91 -15.48 -7.17 -2.28
N ALA A 92 -15.73 -8.18 -3.10
CA ALA A 92 -16.08 -9.53 -2.63
C ALA A 92 -14.99 -10.12 -1.71
N PRO A 93 -15.35 -10.95 -0.72
CA PRO A 93 -14.45 -11.39 0.33
C PRO A 93 -13.39 -12.42 -0.12
N ASP A 94 -13.52 -12.99 -1.32
CA ASP A 94 -12.73 -14.08 -1.86
C ASP A 94 -12.19 -13.77 -3.28
N CYS A 95 -11.95 -12.51 -3.58
CA CYS A 95 -11.57 -12.07 -4.93
C CYS A 95 -10.12 -11.57 -5.05
N ALA A 96 -9.30 -11.69 -4.01
CA ALA A 96 -7.92 -11.19 -4.02
C ALA A 96 -7.11 -11.71 -5.20
N LYS A 97 -7.29 -12.97 -5.61
CA LYS A 97 -6.54 -13.57 -6.73
C LYS A 97 -6.67 -12.77 -8.02
N ILE A 98 -7.84 -12.20 -8.31
CA ILE A 98 -8.10 -11.39 -9.52
C ILE A 98 -7.14 -10.18 -9.57
N TYR A 99 -6.91 -9.54 -8.42
CA TYR A 99 -6.03 -8.37 -8.33
C TYR A 99 -4.55 -8.77 -8.26
N ILE A 100 -4.25 -9.86 -7.57
CA ILE A 100 -2.90 -10.39 -7.48
C ILE A 100 -2.38 -10.83 -8.85
N GLU A 101 -3.20 -11.46 -9.68
CA GLU A 101 -2.86 -11.83 -11.07
C GLU A 101 -2.55 -10.60 -11.92
N LYS A 102 -3.29 -9.49 -11.77
CA LYS A 102 -2.95 -8.22 -12.44
C LYS A 102 -1.56 -7.71 -12.04
N VAL A 103 -1.18 -7.89 -10.77
CA VAL A 103 0.14 -7.49 -10.27
C VAL A 103 1.22 -8.45 -10.76
N ILE A 104 0.97 -9.76 -10.77
CA ILE A 104 1.91 -10.76 -11.30
C ILE A 104 2.29 -10.45 -12.74
N ASN A 105 1.34 -9.98 -13.56
CA ASN A 105 1.58 -9.62 -14.96
C ASN A 105 2.60 -8.48 -15.17
N ILE A 106 2.88 -7.68 -14.14
CA ILE A 106 3.93 -6.64 -14.19
C ILE A 106 5.20 -7.03 -13.45
N CYS A 107 5.19 -8.16 -12.74
CA CYS A 107 6.36 -8.63 -12.00
C CYS A 107 7.47 -9.08 -12.95
N ASN A 108 8.69 -8.75 -12.59
CA ASN A 108 9.91 -9.09 -13.33
C ASN A 108 11.12 -9.06 -12.36
N GLU A 109 12.34 -8.97 -12.87
CA GLU A 109 13.53 -8.88 -12.03
C GLU A 109 13.55 -7.68 -11.10
N ASN A 110 12.95 -6.54 -11.52
CA ASN A 110 12.93 -5.27 -10.78
C ASN A 110 11.63 -5.03 -9.99
N ILE A 111 10.51 -5.62 -10.37
CA ILE A 111 9.24 -5.50 -9.64
C ILE A 111 8.87 -6.86 -9.06
N LYS A 112 8.77 -6.95 -7.74
CA LYS A 112 8.42 -8.19 -7.03
C LYS A 112 7.39 -7.93 -5.95
N ILE A 113 6.50 -8.91 -5.75
CA ILE A 113 5.62 -8.91 -4.58
C ILE A 113 6.46 -9.35 -3.38
N ALA A 114 6.46 -8.54 -2.33
CA ALA A 114 7.22 -8.76 -1.12
C ALA A 114 6.38 -9.37 0.00
N THR A 115 5.16 -8.85 0.19
CA THR A 115 4.26 -9.31 1.25
C THR A 115 2.81 -9.31 0.77
N ILE A 116 2.02 -10.15 1.41
CA ILE A 116 0.55 -10.14 1.31
C ILE A 116 -0.04 -10.20 2.71
N GLY A 117 -1.17 -9.54 2.93
CA GLY A 117 -1.90 -9.63 4.20
C GLY A 117 -3.22 -8.87 4.15
N GLY A 118 -4.19 -9.28 4.95
CA GLY A 118 -5.52 -8.71 4.97
C GLY A 118 -5.57 -7.30 5.58
N ARG A 119 -6.56 -6.52 5.12
CA ARG A 119 -6.80 -5.16 5.63
C ARG A 119 -7.15 -5.11 7.12
N TYR A 120 -7.61 -6.20 7.69
CA TYR A 120 -7.86 -6.33 9.12
C TYR A 120 -6.62 -6.00 9.96
N TYR A 121 -5.43 -6.32 9.42
CA TYR A 121 -4.14 -6.06 10.05
C TYR A 121 -3.50 -4.76 9.57
N GLY A 122 -3.36 -4.59 8.25
CA GLY A 122 -2.62 -3.48 7.67
C GLY A 122 -3.39 -2.17 7.57
N MET A 123 -4.68 -2.18 7.87
CA MET A 123 -5.57 -1.01 7.78
C MET A 123 -6.46 -0.88 9.01
N ASP A 124 -5.94 -1.20 10.19
CA ASP A 124 -6.62 -0.90 11.46
C ASP A 124 -6.78 0.62 11.65
N ARG A 125 -7.79 1.03 12.42
CA ARG A 125 -8.04 2.43 12.81
C ARG A 125 -8.57 2.56 14.24
N ASP A 126 -8.53 1.46 14.98
CA ASP A 126 -9.13 1.35 16.31
C ASP A 126 -8.05 1.14 17.38
N ASN A 127 -6.77 1.47 17.05
CA ASN A 127 -5.58 1.33 17.88
C ASN A 127 -5.34 -0.11 18.34
N ARG A 128 -5.66 -1.08 17.48
CA ARG A 128 -5.33 -2.49 17.69
C ARG A 128 -3.89 -2.76 17.25
N TRP A 129 -2.97 -2.30 18.06
CA TRP A 129 -1.54 -2.36 17.74
C TRP A 129 -1.01 -3.77 17.55
N ASP A 130 -1.61 -4.76 18.20
CA ASP A 130 -1.37 -6.19 17.98
C ASP A 130 -1.57 -6.61 16.52
N ARG A 131 -2.57 -6.05 15.83
CA ARG A 131 -2.81 -6.30 14.40
C ARG A 131 -1.81 -5.56 13.52
N VAL A 132 -1.59 -4.27 13.81
CA VAL A 132 -0.67 -3.42 13.05
C VAL A 132 0.75 -3.96 13.13
N GLU A 133 1.17 -4.51 14.27
CA GLU A 133 2.47 -5.13 14.48
C GLU A 133 2.70 -6.32 13.54
N LEU A 134 1.68 -7.16 13.31
CA LEU A 134 1.79 -8.28 12.37
C LEU A 134 2.04 -7.78 10.94
N ALA A 135 1.31 -6.75 10.50
CA ALA A 135 1.52 -6.15 9.19
C ALA A 135 2.91 -5.48 9.09
N TYR A 136 3.31 -4.74 10.12
CA TYR A 136 4.64 -4.13 10.19
C TYR A 136 5.75 -5.19 10.12
N ASN A 137 5.65 -6.27 10.89
CA ASN A 137 6.66 -7.32 10.92
C ASN A 137 6.82 -8.02 9.57
N ALA A 138 5.72 -8.30 8.87
CA ALA A 138 5.80 -8.84 7.52
C ALA A 138 6.52 -7.87 6.57
N ILE A 139 6.19 -6.58 6.62
CA ILE A 139 6.71 -5.54 5.73
C ILE A 139 8.16 -5.18 6.10
N ALA A 140 8.43 -4.81 7.36
CA ALA A 140 9.73 -4.27 7.76
C ALA A 140 10.78 -5.35 8.02
N ASN A 141 10.36 -6.51 8.58
CA ASN A 141 11.23 -7.56 9.07
C ASN A 141 11.16 -8.85 8.23
N ALA A 142 10.29 -8.92 7.21
CA ALA A 142 10.03 -10.11 6.40
C ALA A 142 9.65 -11.34 7.26
N THR A 143 8.81 -11.15 8.27
CA THR A 143 8.42 -12.19 9.23
C THR A 143 6.91 -12.09 9.58
N PRO A 144 6.15 -13.20 9.52
CA PRO A 144 6.55 -14.52 9.06
C PRO A 144 6.82 -14.58 7.56
N LYS A 145 7.49 -15.64 7.10
CA LYS A 145 7.82 -15.85 5.68
C LYS A 145 7.27 -17.19 5.19
N THR A 146 6.75 -17.22 3.96
CA THR A 146 6.35 -18.45 3.27
C THR A 146 7.24 -18.73 2.08
N LYS A 147 7.36 -20.02 1.73
CA LYS A 147 7.97 -20.49 0.48
C LYS A 147 6.94 -20.77 -0.61
N ASP A 148 5.66 -20.76 -0.25
CA ASP A 148 4.57 -20.93 -1.22
C ASP A 148 4.57 -19.76 -2.20
N ASN A 149 4.20 -20.03 -3.44
CA ASN A 149 3.85 -18.94 -4.32
C ASN A 149 2.59 -18.23 -3.80
N ILE A 150 2.40 -16.97 -4.17
CA ILE A 150 1.34 -16.14 -3.61
C ILE A 150 -0.07 -16.66 -3.88
N LEU A 151 -0.33 -17.31 -5.02
CA LEU A 151 -1.64 -17.85 -5.36
C LEU A 151 -1.94 -19.11 -4.53
N ASP A 152 -0.94 -19.98 -4.33
CA ASP A 152 -1.08 -21.15 -3.46
C ASP A 152 -1.29 -20.74 -2.00
N PHE A 153 -0.61 -19.67 -1.54
CA PHE A 153 -0.81 -19.11 -0.21
C PHE A 153 -2.27 -18.66 -0.01
N ILE A 154 -2.84 -17.95 -0.99
CA ILE A 154 -4.25 -17.51 -0.93
C ILE A 154 -5.18 -18.72 -0.94
N ASP A 155 -4.96 -19.69 -1.83
CA ASP A 155 -5.79 -20.90 -1.92
C ASP A 155 -5.77 -21.72 -0.63
N ASN A 156 -4.60 -21.85 0.00
CA ASN A 156 -4.45 -22.53 1.28
C ASN A 156 -5.17 -21.77 2.41
N SER A 157 -5.13 -20.44 2.39
CA SER A 157 -5.89 -19.62 3.34
C SER A 157 -7.38 -19.80 3.17
N TYR A 158 -7.91 -19.78 1.94
CA TYR A 158 -9.33 -19.97 1.66
C TYR A 158 -9.83 -21.36 2.06
N LYS A 159 -9.01 -22.40 1.85
CA LYS A 159 -9.35 -23.77 2.34
C LYS A 159 -9.51 -23.84 3.86
N ASN A 160 -8.85 -22.93 4.59
CA ASN A 160 -8.97 -22.78 6.04
C ASN A 160 -10.00 -21.71 6.45
N GLU A 161 -10.88 -21.30 5.53
CA GLU A 161 -11.92 -20.27 5.75
C GLU A 161 -11.37 -18.89 6.13
N ILE A 162 -10.09 -18.62 5.81
CA ILE A 162 -9.44 -17.31 6.02
C ILE A 162 -9.49 -16.57 4.68
N PHE A 163 -10.44 -15.64 4.56
CA PHE A 163 -10.66 -14.86 3.34
C PHE A 163 -9.86 -13.55 3.32
N ASP A 164 -9.99 -12.79 2.24
CA ASP A 164 -9.19 -11.62 1.89
C ASP A 164 -8.95 -10.64 3.05
N GLU A 165 -10.02 -10.24 3.76
CA GLU A 165 -9.91 -9.27 4.86
C GLU A 165 -8.96 -9.75 5.96
N PHE A 166 -8.88 -11.07 6.17
CA PHE A 166 -8.22 -11.71 7.31
C PHE A 166 -6.96 -12.49 6.95
N LEU A 167 -6.46 -12.39 5.71
CA LEU A 167 -5.19 -13.05 5.33
C LEU A 167 -4.07 -12.61 6.28
N ILE A 168 -3.40 -13.59 6.88
CA ILE A 168 -2.34 -13.32 7.85
C ILE A 168 -1.16 -12.65 7.13
N PRO A 169 -0.69 -11.47 7.61
CA PRO A 169 0.43 -10.78 6.99
C PRO A 169 1.67 -11.67 6.90
N THR A 170 2.14 -11.90 5.68
CA THR A 170 3.21 -12.87 5.41
C THR A 170 4.12 -12.32 4.31
N ALA A 171 5.42 -12.45 4.51
CA ALA A 171 6.43 -12.15 3.50
C ALA A 171 6.61 -13.34 2.55
N LEU A 172 6.90 -13.02 1.29
CA LEU A 172 7.20 -14.02 0.28
C LEU A 172 8.71 -14.32 0.24
N ASP A 173 9.06 -15.47 -0.28
CA ASP A 173 10.47 -15.86 -0.46
C ASP A 173 11.23 -14.85 -1.35
N GLY A 174 12.51 -14.66 -1.04
CA GLY A 174 13.36 -13.68 -1.74
C GLY A 174 13.20 -12.22 -1.26
N TYR A 175 12.31 -11.93 -0.29
CA TYR A 175 12.24 -10.63 0.36
C TYR A 175 12.87 -10.67 1.76
N ASP A 176 13.69 -9.67 2.12
CA ASP A 176 14.48 -9.66 3.36
C ASP A 176 14.27 -8.38 4.21
N GLY A 177 13.10 -7.77 4.08
CA GLY A 177 12.72 -6.58 4.85
C GLY A 177 13.25 -5.27 4.27
N ILE A 178 12.79 -4.18 4.87
CA ILE A 178 13.18 -2.80 4.51
C ILE A 178 14.58 -2.50 5.05
N LYS A 179 15.35 -1.70 4.32
CA LYS A 179 16.72 -1.30 4.63
C LYS A 179 16.84 0.22 4.75
N ASP A 180 17.91 0.68 5.41
CA ASP A 180 18.26 2.10 5.43
C ASP A 180 18.45 2.65 4.01
N GLY A 181 17.90 3.83 3.77
CA GLY A 181 17.95 4.50 2.47
C GLY A 181 16.87 4.05 1.48
N ASP A 182 16.01 3.11 1.86
CA ASP A 182 14.87 2.73 1.02
C ASP A 182 13.76 3.80 1.07
N GLY A 183 12.95 3.83 0.03
CA GLY A 183 11.75 4.66 -0.06
C GLY A 183 10.50 3.84 0.20
N VAL A 184 9.57 4.40 0.97
CA VAL A 184 8.27 3.80 1.22
C VAL A 184 7.18 4.76 0.75
N ILE A 185 6.33 4.30 -0.17
CA ILE A 185 5.20 5.07 -0.68
C ILE A 185 3.91 4.36 -0.29
N PHE A 186 3.10 5.04 0.51
CA PHE A 186 1.75 4.60 0.86
C PHE A 186 0.78 4.96 -0.25
N CYS A 187 0.22 3.95 -0.92
CA CYS A 187 -0.59 4.10 -2.12
C CYS A 187 -2.07 4.43 -1.84
N ASN A 188 -2.51 4.31 -0.60
CA ASN A 188 -3.86 4.68 -0.21
C ASN A 188 -4.04 6.21 -0.31
N PHE A 189 -5.16 6.67 -0.86
CA PHE A 189 -5.51 8.09 -0.92
C PHE A 189 -6.50 8.52 0.18
N ARG A 190 -7.13 7.58 0.88
CA ARG A 190 -7.96 7.86 2.04
C ARG A 190 -7.18 7.56 3.32
N SER A 191 -7.09 8.59 4.18
CA SER A 191 -6.18 8.61 5.32
C SER A 191 -6.60 7.80 6.54
N ASP A 192 -7.92 7.63 6.79
CA ASP A 192 -8.45 7.13 8.06
C ASP A 192 -7.87 5.77 8.49
N ARG A 193 -7.68 4.84 7.55
CA ARG A 193 -7.13 3.51 7.80
C ARG A 193 -5.65 3.35 7.42
N ALA A 194 -5.04 4.39 6.86
CA ALA A 194 -3.61 4.36 6.54
C ALA A 194 -2.74 4.98 7.64
N ARG A 195 -3.35 5.74 8.58
CA ARG A 195 -2.64 6.49 9.61
C ARG A 195 -1.82 5.62 10.56
N GLU A 196 -2.40 4.54 11.06
CA GLU A 196 -1.73 3.73 12.07
C GLU A 196 -0.48 3.08 11.50
N LEU A 197 -0.59 2.30 10.44
CA LEU A 197 0.57 1.64 9.83
C LEU A 197 1.61 2.67 9.35
N SER A 198 1.19 3.78 8.75
CA SER A 198 2.15 4.80 8.30
C SER A 198 2.85 5.50 9.46
N SER A 199 2.17 5.69 10.59
CA SER A 199 2.77 6.30 11.78
C SER A 199 3.90 5.45 12.39
N VAL A 200 3.82 4.12 12.25
CA VAL A 200 4.88 3.20 12.71
C VAL A 200 6.19 3.47 11.99
N PHE A 201 6.13 3.79 10.69
CA PHE A 201 7.33 4.10 9.88
C PHE A 201 7.82 5.53 10.04
N ALA A 202 6.93 6.47 10.42
CA ALA A 202 7.20 7.90 10.33
C ALA A 202 7.49 8.57 11.67
N LYS A 203 7.06 7.99 12.80
CA LYS A 203 7.25 8.58 14.12
C LYS A 203 8.53 8.08 14.80
N ASP A 204 9.41 9.00 15.16
CA ASP A 204 10.62 8.70 15.92
C ASP A 204 10.34 8.20 17.33
N ASP A 205 9.21 8.63 17.91
CA ASP A 205 8.78 8.34 19.28
C ASP A 205 7.69 7.27 19.38
N PHE A 206 7.52 6.45 18.35
CA PHE A 206 6.57 5.35 18.36
C PHE A 206 6.91 4.33 19.48
N LYS A 207 5.93 3.94 20.30
CA LYS A 207 6.14 3.15 21.52
C LYS A 207 5.19 1.96 21.71
N GLU A 208 4.21 1.78 20.80
CA GLU A 208 3.16 0.77 20.99
C GLU A 208 3.71 -0.67 20.88
N PHE A 209 4.75 -0.86 20.07
CA PHE A 209 5.53 -2.09 19.96
C PHE A 209 6.96 -1.80 19.48
N SER A 210 7.82 -2.81 19.49
CA SER A 210 9.22 -2.66 19.08
C SER A 210 9.34 -2.47 17.57
N VAL A 211 9.99 -1.38 17.15
CA VAL A 211 10.20 -1.06 15.75
C VAL A 211 11.68 -0.91 15.40
N LYS A 212 12.05 -1.33 14.21
CA LYS A 212 13.38 -1.11 13.66
C LYS A 212 13.52 0.35 13.24
N LYS A 213 14.46 1.08 13.84
CA LYS A 213 14.74 2.45 13.43
C LYS A 213 15.50 2.45 12.11
N LEU A 214 14.86 2.96 11.07
CA LEU A 214 15.39 3.03 9.72
C LEU A 214 15.32 4.46 9.20
N LYS A 215 16.33 4.87 8.44
CA LYS A 215 16.32 6.14 7.72
C LYS A 215 15.63 5.93 6.37
N LEU A 216 14.36 6.28 6.29
CA LEU A 216 13.51 6.05 5.12
C LEU A 216 13.13 7.36 4.43
N ASN A 217 12.95 7.30 3.12
CA ASN A 217 12.29 8.36 2.35
C ASN A 217 10.80 8.02 2.25
N LEU A 218 9.97 8.69 3.04
CA LEU A 218 8.54 8.39 3.13
C LEU A 218 7.72 9.30 2.23
N ALA A 219 6.69 8.74 1.62
CA ALA A 219 5.68 9.48 0.87
C ALA A 219 4.31 8.80 0.98
N SER A 220 3.26 9.57 0.75
CA SER A 220 1.89 9.08 0.64
C SER A 220 1.13 9.79 -0.49
N MET A 221 0.07 9.16 -0.99
CA MET A 221 -0.74 9.74 -2.07
C MET A 221 -1.54 10.96 -1.63
N THR A 222 -1.82 11.10 -0.34
CA THR A 222 -2.50 12.23 0.29
C THR A 222 -1.92 12.44 1.67
N GLN A 223 -2.08 13.63 2.24
CA GLN A 223 -1.65 13.91 3.60
C GLN A 223 -2.53 13.14 4.61
N TYR A 224 -1.96 12.18 5.33
CA TYR A 224 -2.70 11.36 6.31
C TYR A 224 -2.84 12.04 7.68
N ASP A 225 -1.81 12.74 8.12
CA ASP A 225 -1.77 13.48 9.38
C ASP A 225 -0.91 14.74 9.20
N LYS A 226 -1.36 15.86 9.78
CA LYS A 226 -0.62 17.14 9.73
C LYS A 226 0.66 17.11 10.57
N ASN A 227 0.71 16.22 11.57
CA ASN A 227 1.82 16.10 12.51
C ASN A 227 2.83 15.03 12.12
N VAL A 228 2.57 14.28 11.06
CA VAL A 228 3.44 13.20 10.57
C VAL A 228 4.00 13.60 9.21
N LYS A 229 5.31 13.67 9.10
CA LYS A 229 5.99 13.99 7.84
C LYS A 229 6.05 12.76 6.96
N ILE A 230 5.06 12.61 6.10
CA ILE A 230 5.00 11.62 5.04
C ILE A 230 4.65 12.32 3.73
#